data_16f34605879134e1860eae61e81b8a4a
#
_entry.id   16f34605879134e1860eae61e81b8a4a
#
_cell.length_a   1.000
_cell.length_b   1.000
_cell.length_c   1.000
_cell.angle_alpha   90.00
_cell.angle_beta   90.00
_cell.angle_gamma   90.00
#
_symmetry.space_group_name_H-M   'P 1'
#
loop_
_entity.id
_entity.type
_entity.pdbx_description
1 polymer ?
#
loop_
_entity_poly.entity_id
_entity_poly.type
_entity_poly.pdbx_seq_one_letter_code
_entity_poly.pdbx_strand_id
1 'polypeptide(L)'
;MEQYPVVETDKESEKIDRLLDFFILKKNLIIAVTIAIVAIAGSLVYMRQQNLSAEEKANSLVSSASASAQLGNWQQAIDGEGSLKGLREIVREYGSTPSGNFAKILLGDSYLALGELDSALESYQAYSGKIPDLAASAHAGAALCLSRKKDLPEAAQLYEKASETATNQALKALYLSDAADTWLSLGDLDKAVNIYKNVIKKYPGLAGAAKSEEALLALAGKTGNIDL
;
A
#
# COMPACT_ATOMS: atom_id res chain seq x y z
N MET A 1 26.93 -15.72 -77.67
CA MET A 1 25.58 -15.61 -77.09
C MET A 1 25.72 -15.40 -75.58
N GLU A 2 25.66 -14.16 -75.12
CA GLU A 2 25.70 -13.82 -73.70
C GLU A 2 24.31 -13.99 -73.12
N GLN A 3 24.22 -14.87 -72.15
CA GLN A 3 23.02 -15.10 -71.36
C GLN A 3 22.98 -14.06 -70.28
N TYR A 4 22.09 -13.04 -70.35
CA TYR A 4 21.85 -12.10 -69.32
C TYR A 4 21.09 -12.80 -68.17
N PRO A 5 21.45 -12.59 -66.92
CA PRO A 5 20.72 -13.17 -65.79
C PRO A 5 19.32 -12.57 -65.71
N VAL A 6 18.30 -13.41 -65.72
CA VAL A 6 16.89 -13.02 -65.44
C VAL A 6 16.82 -12.55 -64.01
N VAL A 7 16.54 -11.27 -63.86
CA VAL A 7 16.50 -10.56 -62.56
C VAL A 7 15.35 -11.06 -61.71
N GLU A 8 15.64 -11.38 -60.48
CA GLU A 8 14.74 -11.80 -59.38
C GLU A 8 13.78 -10.69 -58.87
N THR A 9 13.54 -9.68 -59.73
CA THR A 9 12.72 -8.49 -59.46
C THR A 9 11.22 -8.76 -59.42
N ASP A 10 10.76 -9.91 -59.92
CA ASP A 10 9.33 -10.18 -60.10
C ASP A 10 8.60 -10.55 -58.77
N LYS A 11 9.29 -11.19 -57.87
CA LYS A 11 8.70 -11.57 -56.57
C LYS A 11 8.60 -10.43 -55.54
N GLU A 12 9.48 -9.45 -55.60
CA GLU A 12 9.44 -8.27 -54.74
C GLU A 12 8.38 -7.27 -55.20
N SER A 13 8.25 -7.09 -56.53
CA SER A 13 7.22 -6.24 -57.12
C SER A 13 5.81 -6.77 -56.80
N GLU A 14 5.57 -8.09 -56.93
CA GLU A 14 4.30 -8.71 -56.57
C GLU A 14 3.92 -8.53 -55.10
N LYS A 15 4.89 -8.56 -54.19
CA LYS A 15 4.65 -8.31 -52.77
C LYS A 15 4.27 -6.85 -52.49
N ILE A 16 4.93 -5.93 -53.15
CA ILE A 16 4.66 -4.50 -53.04
C ILE A 16 3.28 -4.18 -53.60
N ASP A 17 2.92 -4.75 -54.77
CA ASP A 17 1.59 -4.55 -55.36
C ASP A 17 0.48 -5.11 -54.51
N ARG A 18 0.64 -6.28 -53.91
CA ARG A 18 -0.34 -6.85 -52.94
C ARG A 18 -0.48 -5.99 -51.68
N LEU A 19 0.60 -5.40 -51.18
CA LEU A 19 0.55 -4.47 -50.04
C LEU A 19 -0.17 -3.17 -50.43
N LEU A 20 0.13 -2.64 -51.61
CA LEU A 20 -0.56 -1.41 -52.10
C LEU A 20 -2.04 -1.65 -52.30
N ASP A 21 -2.47 -2.74 -52.90
CA ASP A 21 -3.85 -3.12 -53.07
C ASP A 21 -4.57 -3.30 -51.73
N PHE A 22 -3.90 -3.93 -50.76
CA PHE A 22 -4.45 -4.03 -49.38
C PHE A 22 -4.67 -2.64 -48.75
N PHE A 23 -3.71 -1.73 -48.86
CA PHE A 23 -3.83 -0.38 -48.32
C PHE A 23 -4.92 0.43 -49.05
N ILE A 24 -5.04 0.29 -50.37
CA ILE A 24 -6.08 0.99 -51.15
C ILE A 24 -7.47 0.45 -50.82
N LEU A 25 -7.65 -0.86 -50.79
CA LEU A 25 -8.94 -1.51 -50.50
C LEU A 25 -9.40 -1.29 -49.04
N LYS A 26 -8.46 -1.24 -48.10
CA LYS A 26 -8.75 -1.10 -46.65
C LYS A 26 -8.49 0.29 -46.09
N LYS A 27 -8.25 1.30 -46.94
CA LYS A 27 -7.89 2.67 -46.49
C LYS A 27 -8.82 3.25 -45.42
N ASN A 28 -10.13 3.08 -45.61
CA ASN A 28 -11.12 3.63 -44.64
C ASN A 28 -11.04 2.92 -43.28
N LEU A 29 -10.80 1.61 -43.27
CA LEU A 29 -10.58 0.82 -42.08
C LEU A 29 -9.27 1.23 -41.38
N ILE A 30 -8.20 1.39 -42.13
CA ILE A 30 -6.90 1.80 -41.59
C ILE A 30 -6.98 3.19 -40.98
N ILE A 31 -7.64 4.12 -41.67
CA ILE A 31 -7.87 5.49 -41.16
C ILE A 31 -8.69 5.42 -39.85
N ALA A 32 -9.79 4.66 -39.82
CA ALA A 32 -10.63 4.52 -38.62
C ALA A 32 -9.85 3.92 -37.43
N VAL A 33 -9.05 2.90 -37.68
CA VAL A 33 -8.18 2.27 -36.63
C VAL A 33 -7.13 3.26 -36.15
N THR A 34 -6.50 4.02 -37.05
CA THR A 34 -5.50 5.03 -36.67
C THR A 34 -6.13 6.13 -35.81
N ILE A 35 -7.31 6.64 -36.20
CA ILE A 35 -8.04 7.63 -35.40
C ILE A 35 -8.38 7.06 -34.01
N ALA A 36 -8.86 5.80 -33.93
CA ALA A 36 -9.16 5.16 -32.66
C ALA A 36 -7.91 5.04 -31.75
N ILE A 37 -6.77 4.63 -32.31
CA ILE A 37 -5.50 4.54 -31.57
C ILE A 37 -5.07 5.91 -31.04
N VAL A 38 -5.14 6.95 -31.88
CA VAL A 38 -4.79 8.33 -31.49
C VAL A 38 -5.72 8.85 -30.39
N ALA A 39 -7.03 8.57 -30.50
CA ALA A 39 -8.01 8.95 -29.48
C ALA A 39 -7.75 8.24 -28.14
N ILE A 40 -7.45 6.96 -28.16
CA ILE A 40 -7.10 6.17 -26.96
C ILE A 40 -5.80 6.71 -26.33
N ALA A 41 -4.75 6.92 -27.16
CA ALA A 41 -3.48 7.47 -26.67
C ALA A 41 -3.66 8.88 -26.06
N GLY A 42 -4.42 9.75 -26.73
CA GLY A 42 -4.75 11.08 -26.20
C GLY A 42 -5.52 11.03 -24.88
N SER A 43 -6.50 10.13 -24.77
CA SER A 43 -7.26 9.92 -23.53
C SER A 43 -6.35 9.43 -22.39
N LEU A 44 -5.44 8.50 -22.65
CA LEU A 44 -4.49 7.99 -21.64
C LEU A 44 -3.53 9.10 -21.16
N VAL A 45 -3.01 9.92 -22.07
CA VAL A 45 -2.16 11.08 -21.71
C VAL A 45 -2.94 12.08 -20.88
N TYR A 46 -4.17 12.40 -21.28
CA TYR A 46 -5.03 13.32 -20.52
C TYR A 46 -5.33 12.79 -19.10
N MET A 47 -5.72 11.52 -18.98
CA MET A 47 -5.96 10.88 -17.66
C MET A 47 -4.70 10.89 -16.80
N ARG A 48 -3.54 10.61 -17.39
CA ARG A 48 -2.26 10.64 -16.66
C ARG A 48 -1.96 12.06 -16.14
N GLN A 49 -2.19 13.08 -16.97
CA GLN A 49 -1.96 14.48 -16.57
C GLN A 49 -2.89 14.90 -15.43
N GLN A 50 -4.17 14.52 -15.48
CA GLN A 50 -5.14 14.74 -14.40
C GLN A 50 -4.72 14.06 -13.11
N ASN A 51 -4.27 12.80 -13.18
CA ASN A 51 -3.81 12.04 -12.01
C ASN A 51 -2.56 12.67 -11.38
N LEU A 52 -1.60 13.16 -12.17
CA LEU A 52 -0.42 13.84 -11.65
C LEU A 52 -0.78 15.16 -10.96
N SER A 53 -1.68 15.97 -11.54
CA SER A 53 -2.15 17.20 -10.92
C SER A 53 -2.94 16.94 -9.63
N ALA A 54 -3.76 15.87 -9.60
CA ALA A 54 -4.49 15.47 -8.40
C ALA A 54 -3.53 15.01 -7.28
N GLU A 55 -2.49 14.25 -7.62
CA GLU A 55 -1.47 13.80 -6.66
C GLU A 55 -0.68 14.96 -6.07
N GLU A 56 -0.26 15.92 -6.89
CA GLU A 56 0.46 17.11 -6.43
C GLU A 56 -0.38 17.93 -5.43
N LYS A 57 -1.66 18.14 -5.73
CA LYS A 57 -2.60 18.80 -4.81
C LYS A 57 -2.79 17.99 -3.53
N ALA A 58 -3.02 16.67 -3.65
CA ALA A 58 -3.19 15.78 -2.51
C ALA A 58 -1.97 15.82 -1.59
N ASN A 59 -0.76 15.74 -2.16
CA ASN A 59 0.49 15.76 -1.40
C ASN A 59 0.64 17.06 -0.57
N SER A 60 0.36 18.22 -1.17
CA SER A 60 0.40 19.51 -0.47
C SER A 60 -0.62 19.58 0.66
N LEU A 61 -1.85 19.12 0.43
CA LEU A 61 -2.92 19.12 1.42
C LEU A 61 -2.62 18.14 2.58
N VAL A 62 -2.14 16.94 2.26
CA VAL A 62 -1.74 15.93 3.27
C VAL A 62 -0.61 16.46 4.14
N SER A 63 0.38 17.15 3.56
CA SER A 63 1.47 17.75 4.33
C SER A 63 0.95 18.77 5.35
N SER A 64 -0.01 19.61 4.96
CA SER A 64 -0.62 20.60 5.87
C SER A 64 -1.42 19.94 7.00
N ALA A 65 -2.26 18.94 6.67
CA ALA A 65 -3.05 18.21 7.67
C ALA A 65 -2.16 17.38 8.61
N SER A 66 -1.08 16.78 8.08
CA SER A 66 -0.09 16.04 8.87
C SER A 66 0.62 16.93 9.89
N ALA A 67 0.88 18.20 9.56
CA ALA A 67 1.47 19.14 10.51
C ALA A 67 0.56 19.36 11.74
N SER A 68 -0.76 19.46 11.54
CA SER A 68 -1.72 19.54 12.66
C SER A 68 -1.70 18.28 13.53
N ALA A 69 -1.66 17.11 12.89
CA ALA A 69 -1.55 15.83 13.61
C ALA A 69 -0.26 15.71 14.44
N GLN A 70 0.89 16.13 13.89
CA GLN A 70 2.18 16.12 14.57
C GLN A 70 2.21 17.05 15.80
N LEU A 71 1.41 18.11 15.82
CA LEU A 71 1.23 19.00 16.95
C LEU A 71 0.22 18.46 18.00
N GLY A 72 -0.37 17.28 17.75
CA GLY A 72 -1.40 16.70 18.61
C GLY A 72 -2.80 17.29 18.40
N ASN A 73 -2.98 18.14 17.39
CA ASN A 73 -4.27 18.74 17.05
C ASN A 73 -5.11 17.78 16.18
N TRP A 74 -5.42 16.60 16.74
CA TRP A 74 -6.02 15.49 16.01
C TRP A 74 -7.36 15.86 15.35
N GLN A 75 -8.25 16.54 16.07
CA GLN A 75 -9.53 16.96 15.53
C GLN A 75 -9.36 17.92 14.35
N GLN A 76 -8.43 18.87 14.48
CA GLN A 76 -8.10 19.80 13.39
C GLN A 76 -7.48 19.07 12.17
N ALA A 77 -6.65 18.06 12.43
CA ALA A 77 -6.10 17.24 11.35
C ALA A 77 -7.21 16.48 10.58
N ILE A 78 -8.23 15.99 11.29
CA ILE A 78 -9.38 15.28 10.71
C ILE A 78 -10.28 16.20 9.91
N ASP A 79 -10.69 17.31 10.48
CA ASP A 79 -11.76 18.19 9.96
C ASP A 79 -11.22 19.38 9.15
N GLY A 80 -9.97 19.76 9.38
CA GLY A 80 -9.38 21.00 8.85
C GLY A 80 -9.74 22.22 9.72
N GLU A 81 -9.25 23.38 9.31
CA GLU A 81 -9.55 24.66 9.94
C GLU A 81 -9.48 25.81 8.94
N GLY A 82 -10.50 26.64 8.88
CA GLY A 82 -10.57 27.78 7.99
C GLY A 82 -10.53 27.34 6.51
N SER A 83 -9.47 27.68 5.81
CA SER A 83 -9.23 27.29 4.40
C SER A 83 -8.44 25.98 4.26
N LEU A 84 -7.96 25.41 5.36
CA LEU A 84 -7.17 24.17 5.36
C LEU A 84 -8.11 22.96 5.38
N LYS A 85 -7.99 22.12 4.34
CA LYS A 85 -8.74 20.86 4.27
C LYS A 85 -8.20 19.85 5.26
N GLY A 86 -9.12 19.17 5.99
CA GLY A 86 -8.80 18.06 6.86
C GLY A 86 -8.64 16.74 6.11
N LEU A 87 -8.06 15.75 6.80
CA LEU A 87 -7.79 14.42 6.25
C LEU A 87 -9.04 13.74 5.70
N ARG A 88 -10.21 13.91 6.35
CA ARG A 88 -11.49 13.36 5.89
C ARG A 88 -11.87 13.86 4.49
N GLU A 89 -11.73 15.16 4.26
CA GLU A 89 -12.01 15.77 2.96
C GLU A 89 -10.98 15.34 1.91
N ILE A 90 -9.70 15.31 2.28
CA ILE A 90 -8.61 14.86 1.42
C ILE A 90 -8.83 13.41 0.95
N VAL A 91 -9.19 12.51 1.86
CA VAL A 91 -9.50 11.12 1.54
C VAL A 91 -10.70 11.03 0.59
N ARG A 92 -11.74 11.82 0.81
CA ARG A 92 -12.91 11.85 -0.05
C ARG A 92 -12.59 12.30 -1.48
N GLU A 93 -11.76 13.33 -1.66
CA GLU A 93 -11.46 13.92 -2.96
C GLU A 93 -10.30 13.25 -3.69
N TYR A 94 -9.30 12.81 -2.96
CA TYR A 94 -8.02 12.31 -3.50
C TYR A 94 -7.67 10.88 -3.08
N GLY A 95 -8.58 10.15 -2.45
CA GLY A 95 -8.33 8.83 -1.86
C GLY A 95 -7.87 7.74 -2.84
N SER A 96 -7.91 7.99 -4.17
CA SER A 96 -7.35 7.11 -5.20
C SER A 96 -5.90 7.43 -5.55
N THR A 97 -5.40 8.62 -5.20
CA THR A 97 -4.00 9.00 -5.42
C THR A 97 -3.08 8.37 -4.36
N PRO A 98 -1.77 8.26 -4.61
CA PRO A 98 -0.81 7.79 -3.61
C PRO A 98 -0.87 8.57 -2.29
N SER A 99 -0.85 9.91 -2.35
CA SER A 99 -0.94 10.76 -1.15
C SER A 99 -2.30 10.66 -0.46
N GLY A 100 -3.40 10.58 -1.22
CA GLY A 100 -4.73 10.35 -0.66
C GLY A 100 -4.90 8.98 0.01
N ASN A 101 -4.22 7.95 -0.50
CA ASN A 101 -4.14 6.66 0.19
C ASN A 101 -3.32 6.76 1.50
N PHE A 102 -2.21 7.50 1.50
CA PHE A 102 -1.47 7.76 2.72
C PHE A 102 -2.30 8.56 3.74
N ALA A 103 -3.11 9.51 3.28
CA ALA A 103 -4.04 10.25 4.15
C ALA A 103 -5.02 9.34 4.91
N LYS A 104 -5.40 8.17 4.36
CA LYS A 104 -6.24 7.21 5.07
C LYS A 104 -5.56 6.63 6.32
N ILE A 105 -4.24 6.38 6.25
CA ILE A 105 -3.46 5.94 7.41
C ILE A 105 -3.42 7.06 8.46
N LEU A 106 -3.07 8.28 8.04
CA LEU A 106 -3.03 9.44 8.96
C LEU A 106 -4.40 9.75 9.59
N LEU A 107 -5.48 9.53 8.85
CA LEU A 107 -6.85 9.66 9.36
C LEU A 107 -7.12 8.59 10.42
N GLY A 108 -6.71 7.35 10.15
CA GLY A 108 -6.76 6.25 11.12
C GLY A 108 -5.97 6.56 12.39
N ASP A 109 -4.73 7.05 12.24
CA ASP A 109 -3.88 7.45 13.37
C ASP A 109 -4.54 8.56 14.20
N SER A 110 -5.16 9.54 13.53
CA SER A 110 -5.83 10.66 14.19
C SER A 110 -7.06 10.20 14.97
N TYR A 111 -7.92 9.36 14.39
CA TYR A 111 -9.04 8.75 15.09
C TYR A 111 -8.61 7.86 16.25
N LEU A 112 -7.54 7.07 16.06
CA LEU A 112 -6.98 6.22 17.10
C LEU A 112 -6.48 7.02 18.31
N ALA A 113 -5.86 8.18 18.05
CA ALA A 113 -5.41 9.10 19.09
C ALA A 113 -6.58 9.71 19.89
N LEU A 114 -7.72 9.95 19.23
CA LEU A 114 -8.96 10.39 19.89
C LEU A 114 -9.74 9.25 20.56
N GLY A 115 -9.34 8.00 20.39
CA GLY A 115 -10.03 6.83 20.91
C GLY A 115 -11.25 6.39 20.09
N GLU A 116 -11.45 6.97 18.91
CA GLU A 116 -12.52 6.62 17.98
C GLU A 116 -12.16 5.34 17.19
N LEU A 117 -12.21 4.19 17.88
CA LEU A 117 -11.67 2.93 17.37
C LEU A 117 -12.35 2.44 16.08
N ASP A 118 -13.67 2.66 15.93
CA ASP A 118 -14.40 2.21 14.74
C ASP A 118 -14.02 3.03 13.51
N SER A 119 -13.95 4.36 13.65
CA SER A 119 -13.52 5.27 12.58
C SER A 119 -12.05 5.04 12.17
N ALA A 120 -11.20 4.75 13.17
CA ALA A 120 -9.80 4.41 12.93
C ALA A 120 -9.68 3.09 12.12
N LEU A 121 -10.39 2.05 12.54
CA LEU A 121 -10.41 0.75 11.88
C LEU A 121 -10.87 0.88 10.42
N GLU A 122 -11.99 1.58 10.17
CA GLU A 122 -12.49 1.84 8.82
C GLU A 122 -11.45 2.57 7.96
N SER A 123 -10.79 3.60 8.53
CA SER A 123 -9.77 4.38 7.82
C SER A 123 -8.57 3.53 7.41
N TYR A 124 -8.05 2.68 8.29
CA TYR A 124 -6.96 1.76 7.96
C TYR A 124 -7.37 0.71 6.93
N GLN A 125 -8.55 0.12 7.07
CA GLN A 125 -9.08 -0.87 6.12
C GLN A 125 -9.34 -0.27 4.72
N ALA A 126 -9.62 1.02 4.63
CA ALA A 126 -9.79 1.72 3.37
C ALA A 126 -8.48 1.91 2.59
N TYR A 127 -7.31 1.67 3.19
CA TYR A 127 -6.03 1.76 2.48
C TYR A 127 -5.97 0.76 1.33
N SER A 128 -5.64 1.26 0.13
CA SER A 128 -5.56 0.45 -1.10
C SER A 128 -4.33 0.80 -1.95
N GLY A 129 -3.33 1.46 -1.32
CA GLY A 129 -2.07 1.82 -1.98
C GLY A 129 -1.19 0.60 -2.26
N LYS A 130 -0.20 0.80 -3.15
CA LYS A 130 0.68 -0.27 -3.62
C LYS A 130 2.03 -0.34 -2.89
N ILE A 131 2.25 0.52 -1.88
CA ILE A 131 3.50 0.55 -1.11
C ILE A 131 3.39 -0.48 0.02
N PRO A 132 4.20 -1.57 0.00
CA PRO A 132 4.04 -2.68 0.95
C PRO A 132 4.16 -2.25 2.41
N ASP A 133 5.13 -1.39 2.75
CA ASP A 133 5.33 -0.96 4.12
C ASP A 133 4.19 -0.07 4.65
N LEU A 134 3.54 0.72 3.79
CA LEU A 134 2.33 1.45 4.16
C LEU A 134 1.12 0.52 4.30
N ALA A 135 1.00 -0.50 3.45
CA ALA A 135 -0.05 -1.52 3.61
C ALA A 135 0.14 -2.31 4.91
N ALA A 136 1.37 -2.64 5.25
CA ALA A 136 1.71 -3.26 6.52
C ALA A 136 1.36 -2.36 7.72
N SER A 137 1.66 -1.06 7.65
CA SER A 137 1.28 -0.10 8.68
C SER A 137 -0.24 0.03 8.84
N ALA A 138 -0.99 0.03 7.73
CA ALA A 138 -2.44 0.02 7.76
C ALA A 138 -3.00 -1.26 8.42
N HIS A 139 -2.44 -2.44 8.10
CA HIS A 139 -2.82 -3.69 8.78
C HIS A 139 -2.50 -3.66 10.27
N ALA A 140 -1.33 -3.15 10.67
CA ALA A 140 -0.95 -3.04 12.07
C ALA A 140 -1.83 -2.04 12.84
N GLY A 141 -2.18 -0.89 12.23
CA GLY A 141 -3.11 0.07 12.81
C GLY A 141 -4.51 -0.52 13.02
N ALA A 142 -5.02 -1.26 12.02
CA ALA A 142 -6.28 -1.98 12.14
C ALA A 142 -6.22 -3.07 13.23
N ALA A 143 -5.11 -3.82 13.32
CA ALA A 143 -4.88 -4.81 14.37
C ALA A 143 -4.90 -4.18 15.78
N LEU A 144 -4.29 -3.01 15.93
CA LEU A 144 -4.30 -2.27 17.18
C LEU A 144 -5.73 -1.85 17.59
N CYS A 145 -6.54 -1.39 16.63
CA CYS A 145 -7.95 -1.07 16.88
C CYS A 145 -8.73 -2.30 17.37
N LEU A 146 -8.58 -3.44 16.68
CA LEU A 146 -9.21 -4.71 17.07
C LEU A 146 -8.76 -5.18 18.45
N SER A 147 -7.45 -5.09 18.73
CA SER A 147 -6.90 -5.44 20.05
C SER A 147 -7.50 -4.58 21.16
N ARG A 148 -7.63 -3.27 20.96
CA ARG A 148 -8.29 -2.38 21.91
C ARG A 148 -9.79 -2.67 22.07
N LYS A 149 -10.45 -3.13 21.02
CA LYS A 149 -11.85 -3.61 21.04
C LYS A 149 -11.99 -5.01 21.66
N LYS A 150 -10.89 -5.66 22.03
CA LYS A 150 -10.83 -7.03 22.58
C LYS A 150 -11.12 -8.14 21.57
N ASP A 151 -11.08 -7.83 20.29
CA ASP A 151 -11.09 -8.85 19.23
C ASP A 151 -9.67 -9.34 18.95
N LEU A 152 -9.14 -10.07 19.96
CA LEU A 152 -7.75 -10.50 19.97
C LEU A 152 -7.39 -11.52 18.87
N PRO A 153 -8.27 -12.49 18.53
CA PRO A 153 -7.94 -13.46 17.48
C PRO A 153 -7.69 -12.81 16.11
N GLU A 154 -8.57 -11.89 15.71
CA GLU A 154 -8.44 -11.16 14.44
C GLU A 154 -7.26 -10.19 14.49
N ALA A 155 -7.06 -9.50 15.62
CA ALA A 155 -5.92 -8.60 15.82
C ALA A 155 -4.57 -9.33 15.64
N ALA A 156 -4.39 -10.50 16.26
CA ALA A 156 -3.15 -11.27 16.16
C ALA A 156 -2.85 -11.70 14.71
N GLN A 157 -3.86 -12.22 14.01
CA GLN A 157 -3.73 -12.60 12.60
C GLN A 157 -3.37 -11.40 11.73
N LEU A 158 -3.96 -10.25 12.01
CA LEU A 158 -3.73 -9.04 11.22
C LEU A 158 -2.33 -8.44 11.48
N TYR A 159 -1.77 -8.58 12.69
CA TYR A 159 -0.37 -8.27 12.96
C TYR A 159 0.59 -9.23 12.24
N GLU A 160 0.30 -10.53 12.22
CA GLU A 160 1.07 -11.51 11.43
C GLU A 160 1.07 -11.10 9.94
N LYS A 161 -0.11 -10.77 9.40
CA LYS A 161 -0.25 -10.28 8.02
C LYS A 161 0.52 -8.97 7.77
N ALA A 162 0.53 -8.05 8.74
CA ALA A 162 1.33 -6.83 8.65
C ALA A 162 2.83 -7.16 8.52
N SER A 163 3.33 -8.09 9.35
CA SER A 163 4.71 -8.55 9.26
C SER A 163 5.03 -9.21 7.91
N GLU A 164 4.14 -10.04 7.38
CA GLU A 164 4.32 -10.69 6.07
C GLU A 164 4.35 -9.66 4.93
N THR A 165 3.46 -8.66 4.99
CA THR A 165 3.30 -7.61 3.97
C THR A 165 4.48 -6.65 3.94
N ALA A 166 5.08 -6.31 5.10
CA ALA A 166 6.20 -5.39 5.19
C ALA A 166 7.41 -5.88 4.37
N THR A 167 8.16 -4.97 3.79
CA THR A 167 9.47 -5.23 3.17
C THR A 167 10.62 -4.84 4.09
N ASN A 168 10.39 -3.82 4.92
CA ASN A 168 11.34 -3.35 5.91
C ASN A 168 11.48 -4.34 7.08
N GLN A 169 12.70 -4.79 7.36
CA GLN A 169 12.99 -5.80 8.39
C GLN A 169 12.62 -5.32 9.81
N ALA A 170 12.75 -4.03 10.09
CA ALA A 170 12.39 -3.47 11.40
C ALA A 170 10.86 -3.51 11.61
N LEU A 171 10.08 -3.21 10.58
CA LEU A 171 8.62 -3.33 10.62
C LEU A 171 8.18 -4.78 10.75
N LYS A 172 8.82 -5.70 10.01
CA LYS A 172 8.56 -7.16 10.15
C LYS A 172 8.74 -7.63 11.58
N ALA A 173 9.89 -7.31 12.17
CA ALA A 173 10.20 -7.70 13.53
C ALA A 173 9.22 -7.11 14.54
N LEU A 174 8.87 -5.83 14.38
CA LEU A 174 7.96 -5.12 15.27
C LEU A 174 6.56 -5.74 15.23
N TYR A 175 5.98 -5.86 14.04
CA TYR A 175 4.61 -6.38 13.90
C TYR A 175 4.50 -7.85 14.30
N LEU A 176 5.56 -8.65 14.08
CA LEU A 176 5.56 -10.03 14.53
C LEU A 176 5.65 -10.12 16.07
N SER A 177 6.38 -9.20 16.72
CA SER A 177 6.40 -9.09 18.18
C SER A 177 5.03 -8.64 18.72
N ASP A 178 4.34 -7.69 18.04
CA ASP A 178 2.98 -7.26 18.40
C ASP A 178 1.96 -8.41 18.24
N ALA A 179 2.13 -9.26 17.24
CA ALA A 179 1.33 -10.48 17.09
C ALA A 179 1.53 -11.43 18.28
N ALA A 180 2.78 -11.63 18.71
CA ALA A 180 3.09 -12.48 19.86
C ALA A 180 2.48 -11.94 21.16
N ASP A 181 2.56 -10.61 21.42
CA ASP A 181 1.90 -9.97 22.56
C ASP A 181 0.38 -10.21 22.56
N THR A 182 -0.20 -10.18 21.35
CA THR A 182 -1.65 -10.38 21.19
C THR A 182 -2.03 -11.85 21.43
N TRP A 183 -1.24 -12.82 20.92
CA TRP A 183 -1.42 -14.25 21.23
C TRP A 183 -1.25 -14.55 22.72
N LEU A 184 -0.27 -13.92 23.36
CA LEU A 184 -0.09 -14.01 24.80
C LEU A 184 -1.32 -13.49 25.57
N SER A 185 -1.87 -12.35 25.12
CA SER A 185 -3.09 -11.78 25.72
C SER A 185 -4.32 -12.66 25.51
N LEU A 186 -4.33 -13.47 24.47
CA LEU A 186 -5.36 -14.48 24.20
C LEU A 186 -5.19 -15.74 25.06
N GLY A 187 -4.02 -15.92 25.70
CA GLY A 187 -3.67 -17.09 26.50
C GLY A 187 -2.93 -18.19 25.75
N ASP A 188 -2.60 -18.00 24.49
CA ASP A 188 -1.81 -18.93 23.68
C ASP A 188 -0.30 -18.70 23.95
N LEU A 189 0.14 -19.15 25.11
CA LEU A 189 1.52 -19.00 25.57
C LEU A 189 2.53 -19.66 24.63
N ASP A 190 2.24 -20.85 24.17
CA ASP A 190 3.17 -21.63 23.32
C ASP A 190 3.41 -20.91 21.99
N LYS A 191 2.33 -20.41 21.36
CA LYS A 191 2.43 -19.67 20.10
C LYS A 191 3.18 -18.35 20.31
N ALA A 192 2.88 -17.62 21.37
CA ALA A 192 3.56 -16.36 21.69
C ALA A 192 5.07 -16.55 21.89
N VAL A 193 5.48 -17.53 22.70
CA VAL A 193 6.89 -17.86 22.99
C VAL A 193 7.62 -18.26 21.70
N ASN A 194 7.00 -19.10 20.87
CA ASN A 194 7.59 -19.52 19.61
C ASN A 194 7.82 -18.31 18.66
N ILE A 195 6.88 -17.38 18.60
CA ILE A 195 7.02 -16.19 17.78
C ILE A 195 8.13 -15.29 18.33
N TYR A 196 8.18 -15.02 19.64
CA TYR A 196 9.25 -14.22 20.24
C TYR A 196 10.65 -14.80 19.96
N LYS A 197 10.84 -16.10 20.18
CA LYS A 197 12.12 -16.79 19.87
C LYS A 197 12.50 -16.65 18.38
N ASN A 198 11.52 -16.78 17.49
CA ASN A 198 11.73 -16.58 16.04
C ASN A 198 12.16 -15.14 15.72
N VAL A 199 11.49 -14.13 16.32
CA VAL A 199 11.83 -12.71 16.10
C VAL A 199 13.26 -12.42 16.56
N ILE A 200 13.64 -12.86 17.75
CA ILE A 200 15.00 -12.68 18.31
C ILE A 200 16.05 -13.32 17.38
N LYS A 201 15.81 -14.54 16.95
CA LYS A 201 16.73 -15.29 16.08
C LYS A 201 16.87 -14.66 14.69
N LYS A 202 15.75 -14.21 14.11
CA LYS A 202 15.70 -13.76 12.70
C LYS A 202 16.06 -12.30 12.52
N TYR A 203 15.83 -11.47 13.53
CA TYR A 203 15.95 -10.02 13.47
C TYR A 203 16.83 -9.45 14.61
N PRO A 204 18.02 -9.99 14.87
CA PRO A 204 18.84 -9.59 16.00
C PRO A 204 19.18 -8.10 15.94
N GLY A 205 19.12 -7.41 17.09
CA GLY A 205 19.45 -5.99 17.22
C GLY A 205 18.36 -5.02 16.72
N LEU A 206 17.23 -5.50 16.21
CA LEU A 206 16.10 -4.65 15.85
C LEU A 206 15.14 -4.48 17.04
N ALA A 207 14.39 -3.37 17.03
CA ALA A 207 13.45 -3.04 18.13
C ALA A 207 12.45 -4.17 18.45
N GLY A 208 11.94 -4.87 17.43
CA GLY A 208 11.06 -6.01 17.63
C GLY A 208 11.73 -7.17 18.36
N ALA A 209 13.03 -7.42 18.12
CA ALA A 209 13.77 -8.45 18.86
C ALA A 209 13.99 -8.05 20.32
N ALA A 210 14.40 -6.80 20.57
CA ALA A 210 14.56 -6.29 21.94
C ALA A 210 13.24 -6.37 22.73
N LYS A 211 12.13 -5.99 22.11
CA LYS A 211 10.79 -6.13 22.69
C LYS A 211 10.43 -7.58 23.00
N SER A 212 10.77 -8.52 22.10
CA SER A 212 10.54 -9.95 22.27
C SER A 212 11.40 -10.55 23.39
N GLU A 213 12.65 -10.11 23.53
CA GLU A 213 13.55 -10.51 24.63
C GLU A 213 12.97 -10.03 25.99
N GLU A 214 12.53 -8.78 26.06
CA GLU A 214 11.88 -8.23 27.28
C GLU A 214 10.63 -9.04 27.67
N ALA A 215 9.78 -9.36 26.69
CA ALA A 215 8.57 -10.15 26.90
C ALA A 215 8.90 -11.56 27.44
N LEU A 216 9.90 -12.27 26.87
CA LEU A 216 10.32 -13.58 27.36
C LEU A 216 10.91 -13.51 28.78
N LEU A 217 11.74 -12.50 29.09
CA LEU A 217 12.26 -12.30 30.44
C LEU A 217 11.14 -12.05 31.46
N ALA A 218 10.13 -11.25 31.10
CA ALA A 218 8.97 -10.99 31.94
C ALA A 218 8.14 -12.28 32.19
N LEU A 219 8.02 -13.13 31.17
CA LEU A 219 7.34 -14.44 31.29
C LEU A 219 8.13 -15.39 32.18
N ALA A 220 9.45 -15.51 31.99
CA ALA A 220 10.32 -16.35 32.82
C ALA A 220 10.24 -15.95 34.31
N GLY A 221 10.25 -14.64 34.60
CA GLY A 221 10.09 -14.12 35.94
C GLY A 221 8.73 -14.45 36.59
N LYS A 222 7.65 -14.47 35.79
CA LYS A 222 6.30 -14.81 36.30
C LYS A 222 6.08 -16.30 36.51
N THR A 223 6.64 -17.14 35.64
CA THR A 223 6.42 -18.60 35.64
C THR A 223 7.47 -19.37 36.45
N GLY A 224 8.60 -18.73 36.78
CA GLY A 224 9.77 -19.37 37.35
C GLY A 224 10.48 -20.33 36.39
N ASN A 225 10.10 -20.34 35.09
CA ASN A 225 10.68 -21.19 34.07
C ASN A 225 11.74 -20.38 33.28
N ILE A 226 13.01 -20.75 33.44
CA ILE A 226 14.15 -20.08 32.81
C ILE A 226 14.39 -20.56 31.36
N ASP A 227 13.75 -21.66 30.95
CA ASP A 227 13.92 -22.30 29.63
C ASP A 227 12.87 -21.80 28.59
N LEU A 228 12.18 -20.71 28.89
CA LEU A 228 11.24 -20.06 27.96
C LEU A 228 11.91 -19.48 26.73
#